data_7f3389b219dc414123852cbb2cd64e95
#
_entry.id   7f3389b219dc414123852cbb2cd64e95
#
_cell.length_a   1.000
_cell.length_b   1.000
_cell.length_c   1.000
_cell.angle_alpha   90.00
_cell.angle_beta   90.00
_cell.angle_gamma   90.00
#
_symmetry.space_group_name_H-M   'P 1'
#
loop_
_entity.id
_entity.type
_entity.pdbx_description
1 polymer ?
#
loop_
_entity_poly.entity_id
_entity_poly.type
_entity_poly.pdbx_seq_one_letter_code
_entity_poly.pdbx_strand_id
1 'polypeptide(L)'
;MTTSSQPAAAAGAIDKTPAERGSLLRAALGWARACAAALAIMAVSGSPLPAGPAADKLDVAARLEAAVEAISTHPRLKDVPRDRLKAMTEFAVGNVLFALLHEAAHGLISDLGLPVLGREEDAADQFATVTMLELKSEFTHRTLVNSAKSWLISDRRARDQGEVVTYYDNHGLDLQRAYNIVCLMVGSDSERFADLANEVNLPEQRQESCVFDYSNAQWSWERALKPHRRAPAQARTKYQIVYGKVEGRFELFEKVARITGVLERVADRMVDLYVWKKPFAIELQTCGTPGANWVEPDHKIVLCYELADEFVQLYKLHGEEPLTSLSPPAGSRLGARLSLR
;
A
#
# COMPACT_ATOMS: atom_id res chain seq x y z
N MET A 1 46.34 -44.10 18.13
CA MET A 1 47.29 -43.53 19.09
C MET A 1 47.10 -42.03 19.01
N THR A 2 46.55 -41.28 19.89
CA THR A 2 46.44 -41.25 21.35
C THR A 2 45.15 -40.45 21.70
N THR A 3 44.36 -41.04 22.56
CA THR A 3 43.16 -40.44 23.14
C THR A 3 43.54 -39.40 24.21
N SER A 4 42.90 -38.24 24.22
CA SER A 4 42.95 -37.35 25.37
C SER A 4 41.52 -37.02 25.82
N SER A 5 41.12 -37.60 26.94
CA SER A 5 39.89 -37.35 27.67
C SER A 5 40.09 -36.17 28.62
N GLN A 6 39.16 -35.20 28.58
CA GLN A 6 39.02 -34.17 29.64
C GLN A 6 37.89 -34.54 30.61
N PRO A 7 38.05 -34.28 31.90
CA PRO A 7 37.05 -34.62 32.91
C PRO A 7 35.94 -33.55 33.06
N ALA A 8 34.75 -34.04 33.40
CA ALA A 8 33.56 -33.25 33.71
C ALA A 8 33.73 -32.48 35.04
N ALA A 9 33.47 -31.22 35.06
CA ALA A 9 33.39 -30.38 36.26
C ALA A 9 32.01 -30.53 36.93
N ALA A 10 32.00 -30.96 38.19
CA ALA A 10 30.81 -31.06 39.00
C ALA A 10 30.34 -29.65 39.46
N ALA A 11 29.06 -29.35 39.23
CA ALA A 11 28.40 -28.16 39.76
C ALA A 11 28.11 -28.30 41.25
N GLY A 12 28.82 -27.55 42.11
CA GLY A 12 28.55 -27.46 43.52
C GLY A 12 27.31 -26.60 43.79
N ALA A 13 26.30 -27.17 44.43
CA ALA A 13 25.15 -26.43 44.93
C ALA A 13 25.56 -25.62 46.15
N ILE A 14 25.44 -24.30 46.12
CA ILE A 14 25.65 -23.40 47.22
C ILE A 14 24.35 -23.29 48.03
N ASP A 15 24.32 -23.86 49.22
CA ASP A 15 23.20 -23.79 50.19
C ASP A 15 23.19 -22.39 50.84
N LYS A 16 22.17 -21.60 50.65
CA LYS A 16 22.02 -20.25 51.20
C LYS A 16 21.33 -20.28 52.56
N THR A 17 21.89 -19.57 53.54
CA THR A 17 21.41 -19.50 54.90
C THR A 17 20.05 -18.77 55.03
N PRO A 18 19.28 -19.02 56.10
CA PRO A 18 17.94 -18.43 56.32
C PRO A 18 17.90 -16.89 56.38
N ALA A 19 19.02 -16.22 56.68
CA ALA A 19 19.10 -14.77 56.75
C ALA A 19 19.08 -14.10 55.37
N GLU A 20 19.54 -14.76 54.32
CA GLU A 20 19.56 -14.25 52.95
C GLU A 20 18.18 -14.32 52.25
N ARG A 21 17.30 -15.25 52.70
CA ARG A 21 15.93 -15.36 52.17
C ARG A 21 15.03 -14.20 52.60
N GLY A 22 15.27 -13.60 53.76
CA GLY A 22 14.48 -12.46 54.25
C GLY A 22 14.75 -11.14 53.52
N SER A 23 15.95 -10.97 52.97
CA SER A 23 16.33 -9.74 52.26
C SER A 23 15.76 -9.70 50.84
N LEU A 24 15.63 -10.85 50.18
CA LEU A 24 15.06 -10.94 48.83
C LEU A 24 13.53 -10.72 48.81
N LEU A 25 12.81 -11.13 49.87
CA LEU A 25 11.37 -10.86 49.98
C LEU A 25 11.07 -9.36 50.22
N ARG A 26 11.93 -8.64 50.94
CA ARG A 26 11.76 -7.19 51.17
C ARG A 26 12.10 -6.38 49.93
N ALA A 27 13.05 -6.81 49.12
CA ALA A 27 13.36 -6.19 47.82
C ALA A 27 12.22 -6.36 46.82
N ALA A 28 11.59 -7.56 46.74
CA ALA A 28 10.49 -7.83 45.86
C ALA A 28 9.22 -7.00 46.18
N LEU A 29 8.94 -6.75 47.46
CA LEU A 29 7.81 -5.90 47.88
C LEU A 29 8.05 -4.40 47.65
N GLY A 30 9.30 -3.95 47.65
CA GLY A 30 9.67 -2.57 47.30
C GLY A 30 9.48 -2.25 45.82
N TRP A 31 9.78 -3.20 44.97
CA TRP A 31 9.63 -3.04 43.50
C TRP A 31 8.18 -3.10 43.04
N ALA A 32 7.33 -3.90 43.67
CA ALA A 32 5.91 -3.94 43.37
C ALA A 32 5.16 -2.62 43.70
N ARG A 33 5.63 -1.85 44.69
CA ARG A 33 5.06 -0.53 44.99
C ARG A 33 5.59 0.59 44.08
N ALA A 34 6.80 0.48 43.56
CA ALA A 34 7.35 1.44 42.58
C ALA A 34 6.73 1.29 41.21
N CYS A 35 6.38 0.07 40.77
CA CYS A 35 5.72 -0.17 39.49
C CYS A 35 4.24 0.29 39.49
N ALA A 36 3.55 0.26 40.64
CA ALA A 36 2.15 0.74 40.70
C ALA A 36 2.03 2.27 40.63
N ALA A 37 3.08 3.01 41.00
CA ALA A 37 3.10 4.49 40.90
C ALA A 37 3.53 4.99 39.49
N ALA A 38 4.22 4.16 38.71
CA ALA A 38 4.67 4.54 37.36
C ALA A 38 3.63 4.28 36.24
N LEU A 39 2.58 3.49 36.52
CA LEU A 39 1.50 3.21 35.55
C LEU A 39 0.38 4.25 35.53
N ALA A 40 0.43 5.28 36.40
CA ALA A 40 -0.61 6.31 36.49
C ALA A 40 -0.28 7.61 35.71
N ILE A 41 0.84 7.71 34.97
CA ILE A 41 1.27 8.97 34.32
C ILE A 41 1.50 8.83 32.80
N MET A 42 1.01 7.78 32.16
CA MET A 42 1.02 7.71 30.68
C MET A 42 -0.36 7.58 30.06
N ALA A 43 -1.34 8.29 30.62
CA ALA A 43 -2.47 8.74 29.82
C ALA A 43 -2.06 10.07 29.17
N VAL A 44 -1.08 10.03 28.27
CA VAL A 44 -0.92 11.10 27.29
C VAL A 44 -2.14 10.98 26.37
N SER A 45 -3.12 11.79 26.63
CA SER A 45 -4.20 12.09 25.70
C SER A 45 -3.56 12.57 24.39
N GLY A 46 -3.23 11.63 23.52
CA GLY A 46 -3.04 11.91 22.11
C GLY A 46 -4.38 12.36 21.57
N SER A 47 -4.65 13.67 21.64
CA SER A 47 -5.73 14.25 20.87
C SER A 47 -5.47 13.84 19.41
N PRO A 48 -6.42 13.19 18.72
CA PRO A 48 -6.27 12.97 17.29
C PRO A 48 -6.03 14.36 16.67
N LEU A 49 -4.93 14.49 15.93
CA LEU A 49 -4.69 15.68 15.13
C LEU A 49 -5.96 15.92 14.30
N PRO A 50 -6.51 17.14 14.27
CA PRO A 50 -7.67 17.40 13.45
C PRO A 50 -7.34 16.99 12.03
N ALA A 51 -8.12 16.09 11.45
CA ALA A 51 -8.07 15.78 10.05
C ALA A 51 -8.28 17.10 9.30
N GLY A 52 -7.19 17.67 8.80
CA GLY A 52 -7.24 18.93 8.08
C GLY A 52 -8.04 18.77 6.78
N PRO A 53 -8.42 19.85 6.09
CA PRO A 53 -9.23 19.83 4.86
C PRO A 53 -8.57 19.05 3.69
N ALA A 54 -7.39 18.48 3.88
CA ALA A 54 -6.70 17.65 2.91
C ALA A 54 -7.20 16.19 2.82
N ALA A 55 -8.00 15.71 3.79
CA ALA A 55 -8.46 14.32 3.84
C ALA A 55 -9.35 13.93 2.64
N ASP A 56 -10.09 14.88 2.10
CA ASP A 56 -11.08 14.63 1.03
C ASP A 56 -10.53 14.69 -0.41
N LYS A 57 -9.28 15.09 -0.59
CA LYS A 57 -8.79 15.45 -1.93
C LYS A 57 -8.54 14.26 -2.86
N LEU A 58 -8.30 13.06 -2.34
CA LEU A 58 -8.16 11.85 -3.16
C LEU A 58 -9.50 11.15 -3.43
N ASP A 59 -10.56 11.49 -2.73
CA ASP A 59 -11.87 10.90 -2.97
C ASP A 59 -12.47 11.43 -4.27
N VAL A 60 -12.50 10.59 -5.29
CA VAL A 60 -13.11 10.89 -6.60
C VAL A 60 -14.53 10.33 -6.71
N ALA A 61 -15.08 9.71 -5.66
CA ALA A 61 -16.37 9.00 -5.72
C ALA A 61 -17.52 9.88 -6.24
N ALA A 62 -17.62 11.13 -5.78
CA ALA A 62 -18.66 12.05 -6.23
C ALA A 62 -18.55 12.40 -7.73
N ARG A 63 -17.33 12.39 -8.29
CA ARG A 63 -17.09 12.68 -9.71
C ARG A 63 -17.15 11.44 -10.58
N LEU A 64 -17.02 10.25 -9.98
CA LEU A 64 -17.10 8.98 -10.67
C LEU A 64 -18.47 8.79 -11.32
N GLU A 65 -19.55 9.09 -10.63
CA GLU A 65 -20.91 9.04 -11.20
C GLU A 65 -21.06 9.95 -12.42
N ALA A 66 -20.53 11.17 -12.35
CA ALA A 66 -20.54 12.10 -13.48
C ALA A 66 -19.70 11.55 -14.66
N ALA A 67 -18.57 10.89 -14.38
CA ALA A 67 -17.75 10.25 -15.40
C ALA A 67 -18.49 9.09 -16.06
N VAL A 68 -19.13 8.22 -15.27
CA VAL A 68 -19.94 7.09 -15.77
C VAL A 68 -21.08 7.61 -16.64
N GLU A 69 -21.82 8.62 -16.19
CA GLU A 69 -22.90 9.25 -16.98
C GLU A 69 -22.37 9.77 -18.31
N ALA A 70 -21.25 10.49 -18.27
CA ALA A 70 -20.66 11.09 -19.46
C ALA A 70 -20.18 10.08 -20.53
N ILE A 71 -19.82 8.85 -20.11
CA ILE A 71 -19.38 7.80 -21.04
C ILE A 71 -20.48 6.79 -21.39
N SER A 72 -21.58 6.71 -20.63
CA SER A 72 -22.66 5.71 -20.80
C SER A 72 -23.32 5.75 -22.16
N THR A 73 -23.41 6.93 -22.78
CA THR A 73 -24.01 7.14 -24.10
C THR A 73 -23.06 6.86 -25.26
N HIS A 74 -21.79 6.54 -24.96
CA HIS A 74 -20.82 6.28 -26.03
C HIS A 74 -21.16 4.98 -26.79
N PRO A 75 -21.11 4.94 -28.14
CA PRO A 75 -21.53 3.78 -28.94
C PRO A 75 -20.91 2.45 -28.55
N ARG A 76 -19.67 2.46 -28.03
CA ARG A 76 -18.95 1.25 -27.53
C ARG A 76 -19.43 0.75 -26.17
N LEU A 77 -20.18 1.55 -25.41
CA LEU A 77 -20.57 1.28 -24.04
C LEU A 77 -22.10 1.26 -23.81
N LYS A 78 -22.88 1.65 -24.83
CA LYS A 78 -24.34 1.78 -24.74
C LYS A 78 -25.07 0.50 -24.31
N ASP A 79 -24.48 -0.66 -24.60
CA ASP A 79 -25.07 -1.97 -24.29
C ASP A 79 -24.49 -2.56 -22.97
N VAL A 80 -23.59 -1.84 -22.28
CA VAL A 80 -23.04 -2.25 -21.00
C VAL A 80 -24.02 -1.83 -19.89
N PRO A 81 -24.49 -2.75 -19.02
CA PRO A 81 -25.34 -2.40 -17.89
C PRO A 81 -24.67 -1.33 -17.01
N ARG A 82 -25.48 -0.36 -16.54
CA ARG A 82 -24.94 0.80 -15.79
C ARG A 82 -24.10 0.40 -14.59
N ASP A 83 -24.56 -0.58 -13.80
CA ASP A 83 -23.83 -1.03 -12.60
C ASP A 83 -22.48 -1.65 -12.95
N ARG A 84 -22.45 -2.43 -14.05
CA ARG A 84 -21.19 -2.99 -14.58
C ARG A 84 -20.26 -1.91 -15.08
N LEU A 85 -20.79 -0.93 -15.82
CA LEU A 85 -20.00 0.21 -16.30
C LEU A 85 -19.42 1.01 -15.13
N LYS A 86 -20.21 1.24 -14.08
CA LYS A 86 -19.78 1.91 -12.85
C LYS A 86 -18.66 1.13 -12.16
N ALA A 87 -18.85 -0.16 -11.91
CA ALA A 87 -17.87 -1.01 -11.25
C ALA A 87 -16.56 -1.10 -12.06
N MET A 88 -16.64 -1.27 -13.38
CA MET A 88 -15.48 -1.26 -14.27
C MET A 88 -14.73 0.08 -14.26
N THR A 89 -15.48 1.20 -14.27
CA THR A 89 -14.88 2.54 -14.23
C THR A 89 -14.23 2.80 -12.88
N GLU A 90 -14.88 2.41 -11.76
CA GLU A 90 -14.30 2.53 -10.41
C GLU A 90 -13.03 1.68 -10.29
N PHE A 91 -13.04 0.45 -10.81
CA PHE A 91 -11.87 -0.42 -10.84
C PHE A 91 -10.71 0.23 -11.60
N ALA A 92 -10.94 0.73 -12.81
CA ALA A 92 -9.88 1.34 -13.61
C ALA A 92 -9.35 2.64 -12.98
N VAL A 93 -10.24 3.55 -12.54
CA VAL A 93 -9.84 4.82 -11.90
C VAL A 93 -9.11 4.58 -10.58
N GLY A 94 -9.57 3.60 -9.78
CA GLY A 94 -8.90 3.23 -8.54
C GLY A 94 -7.49 2.71 -8.76
N ASN A 95 -7.29 1.81 -9.72
CA ASN A 95 -5.97 1.30 -10.06
C ASN A 95 -5.04 2.39 -10.65
N VAL A 96 -5.58 3.31 -11.44
CA VAL A 96 -4.85 4.51 -11.91
C VAL A 96 -4.43 5.38 -10.72
N LEU A 97 -5.33 5.60 -9.75
CA LEU A 97 -5.00 6.34 -8.53
C LEU A 97 -3.87 5.66 -7.73
N PHE A 98 -3.93 4.33 -7.59
CA PHE A 98 -2.87 3.56 -6.94
C PHE A 98 -1.53 3.73 -7.68
N ALA A 99 -1.53 3.55 -9.00
CA ALA A 99 -0.33 3.72 -9.83
C ALA A 99 0.26 5.13 -9.72
N LEU A 100 -0.58 6.18 -9.74
CA LEU A 100 -0.11 7.56 -9.58
C LEU A 100 0.51 7.82 -8.21
N LEU A 101 -0.02 7.24 -7.13
CA LEU A 101 0.58 7.35 -5.80
C LEU A 101 1.88 6.56 -5.69
N HIS A 102 1.96 5.41 -6.35
CA HIS A 102 3.19 4.63 -6.47
C HIS A 102 4.29 5.44 -7.18
N GLU A 103 3.99 6.02 -8.34
CA GLU A 103 4.96 6.87 -9.05
C GLU A 103 5.32 8.15 -8.28
N ALA A 104 4.36 8.71 -7.53
CA ALA A 104 4.65 9.85 -6.66
C ALA A 104 5.63 9.48 -5.53
N ALA A 105 5.63 8.21 -5.06
CA ALA A 105 6.62 7.75 -4.09
C ALA A 105 8.02 7.73 -4.69
N HIS A 106 8.22 7.22 -5.92
CA HIS A 106 9.49 7.31 -6.63
C HIS A 106 9.94 8.76 -6.78
N GLY A 107 9.01 9.65 -7.15
CA GLY A 107 9.29 11.09 -7.21
C GLY A 107 9.75 11.68 -5.89
N LEU A 108 9.11 11.32 -4.77
CA LEU A 108 9.51 11.78 -3.43
C LEU A 108 10.87 11.21 -3.03
N ILE A 109 11.11 9.92 -3.28
CA ILE A 109 12.41 9.28 -2.99
C ILE A 109 13.53 10.00 -3.75
N SER A 110 13.37 10.18 -5.06
CA SER A 110 14.35 10.81 -5.93
C SER A 110 14.55 12.29 -5.59
N ASP A 111 13.49 13.10 -5.57
CA ASP A 111 13.58 14.55 -5.33
C ASP A 111 14.13 14.91 -3.95
N LEU A 112 13.67 14.18 -2.91
CA LEU A 112 14.06 14.47 -1.54
C LEU A 112 15.33 13.74 -1.11
N GLY A 113 15.76 12.71 -1.85
CA GLY A 113 16.92 11.87 -1.53
C GLY A 113 16.65 10.99 -0.32
N LEU A 114 15.47 10.33 -0.30
CA LEU A 114 15.07 9.49 0.83
C LEU A 114 15.82 8.16 0.80
N PRO A 115 16.22 7.60 1.95
CA PRO A 115 16.89 6.30 2.00
C PRO A 115 15.88 5.17 1.78
N VAL A 116 16.24 4.21 0.94
CA VAL A 116 15.49 2.97 0.72
C VAL A 116 16.39 1.79 1.09
N LEU A 117 15.93 0.91 2.00
CA LEU A 117 16.71 -0.22 2.53
C LEU A 117 16.31 -1.57 1.91
N GLY A 118 15.53 -1.55 0.86
CA GLY A 118 15.05 -2.74 0.14
C GLY A 118 14.77 -2.43 -1.31
N ARG A 119 13.81 -3.13 -1.89
CA ARG A 119 13.33 -2.78 -3.23
C ARG A 119 12.53 -1.49 -3.16
N GLU A 120 12.85 -0.53 -4.01
CA GLU A 120 12.14 0.74 -4.07
C GLU A 120 10.68 0.55 -4.49
N GLU A 121 10.41 -0.42 -5.34
CA GLU A 121 9.08 -0.82 -5.78
C GLU A 121 8.18 -1.26 -4.62
N ASP A 122 8.71 -2.05 -3.68
CA ASP A 122 7.96 -2.46 -2.47
C ASP A 122 7.68 -1.23 -1.57
N ALA A 123 8.63 -0.30 -1.48
CA ALA A 123 8.43 0.94 -0.72
C ALA A 123 7.36 1.83 -1.38
N ALA A 124 7.35 1.94 -2.71
CA ALA A 124 6.35 2.71 -3.45
C ALA A 124 4.93 2.12 -3.29
N ASP A 125 4.78 0.79 -3.36
CA ASP A 125 3.50 0.12 -3.07
C ASP A 125 3.02 0.37 -1.63
N GLN A 126 3.95 0.35 -0.66
CA GLN A 126 3.63 0.67 0.73
C GLN A 126 3.16 2.12 0.89
N PHE A 127 3.84 3.08 0.23
CA PHE A 127 3.43 4.48 0.27
C PHE A 127 2.01 4.68 -0.27
N ALA A 128 1.71 4.10 -1.44
CA ALA A 128 0.39 4.18 -2.06
C ALA A 128 -0.69 3.60 -1.12
N THR A 129 -0.43 2.40 -0.57
CA THR A 129 -1.35 1.70 0.33
C THR A 129 -1.57 2.48 1.64
N VAL A 130 -0.49 2.89 2.33
CA VAL A 130 -0.58 3.63 3.59
C VAL A 130 -1.26 4.98 3.39
N THR A 131 -0.92 5.71 2.31
CA THR A 131 -1.55 7.00 2.00
C THR A 131 -3.06 6.87 1.82
N MET A 132 -3.54 5.80 1.17
CA MET A 132 -4.97 5.56 1.00
C MET A 132 -5.65 5.13 2.31
N LEU A 133 -5.00 4.31 3.13
CA LEU A 133 -5.53 3.89 4.44
C LEU A 133 -5.67 5.06 5.41
N GLU A 134 -4.73 6.01 5.39
CA GLU A 134 -4.79 7.21 6.23
C GLU A 134 -6.00 8.12 5.91
N LEU A 135 -6.55 8.04 4.71
CA LEU A 135 -7.74 8.80 4.33
C LEU A 135 -9.03 8.26 4.96
N LYS A 136 -9.06 6.99 5.33
CA LYS A 136 -10.19 6.31 5.98
C LYS A 136 -11.53 6.47 5.23
N SER A 137 -11.49 6.61 3.90
CA SER A 137 -12.70 6.71 3.08
C SER A 137 -13.08 5.35 2.50
N GLU A 138 -14.39 5.12 2.33
CA GLU A 138 -14.89 3.91 1.68
C GLU A 138 -14.38 3.76 0.26
N PHE A 139 -14.22 4.88 -0.46
CA PHE A 139 -13.67 4.87 -1.81
C PHE A 139 -12.22 4.37 -1.83
N THR A 140 -11.35 4.89 -0.94
CA THR A 140 -9.94 4.45 -0.90
C THR A 140 -9.81 3.00 -0.43
N HIS A 141 -10.67 2.54 0.48
CA HIS A 141 -10.71 1.13 0.89
C HIS A 141 -11.10 0.22 -0.28
N ARG A 142 -12.17 0.55 -1.03
CA ARG A 142 -12.54 -0.21 -2.24
C ARG A 142 -11.46 -0.14 -3.32
N THR A 143 -10.78 1.00 -3.46
CA THR A 143 -9.64 1.14 -4.35
C THR A 143 -8.52 0.14 -4.01
N LEU A 144 -8.15 0.00 -2.73
CA LEU A 144 -7.14 -0.97 -2.31
C LEU A 144 -7.58 -2.42 -2.55
N VAL A 145 -8.85 -2.74 -2.29
CA VAL A 145 -9.40 -4.06 -2.65
C VAL A 145 -9.31 -4.31 -4.16
N ASN A 146 -9.67 -3.32 -4.97
CA ASN A 146 -9.57 -3.40 -6.43
C ASN A 146 -8.12 -3.51 -6.92
N SER A 147 -7.16 -2.86 -6.23
CA SER A 147 -5.74 -2.95 -6.57
C SER A 147 -5.18 -4.33 -6.22
N ALA A 148 -5.49 -4.88 -5.06
CA ALA A 148 -5.15 -6.27 -4.73
C ALA A 148 -5.79 -7.25 -5.73
N LYS A 149 -7.06 -7.02 -6.09
CA LYS A 149 -7.79 -7.84 -7.08
C LYS A 149 -7.15 -7.78 -8.46
N SER A 150 -6.68 -6.61 -8.90
CA SER A 150 -6.02 -6.48 -10.20
C SER A 150 -4.75 -7.33 -10.29
N TRP A 151 -3.95 -7.39 -9.22
CA TRP A 151 -2.77 -8.26 -9.15
C TRP A 151 -3.13 -9.75 -9.12
N LEU A 152 -4.20 -10.14 -8.40
CA LEU A 152 -4.69 -11.53 -8.43
C LEU A 152 -5.15 -11.94 -9.84
N ILE A 153 -5.84 -11.04 -10.57
CA ILE A 153 -6.27 -11.28 -11.94
C ILE A 153 -5.06 -11.37 -12.88
N SER A 154 -4.07 -10.50 -12.72
CA SER A 154 -2.85 -10.50 -13.52
C SER A 154 -2.07 -11.82 -13.36
N ASP A 155 -1.86 -12.27 -12.12
CA ASP A 155 -1.25 -13.57 -11.83
C ASP A 155 -2.05 -14.74 -12.43
N ARG A 156 -3.38 -14.72 -12.30
CA ARG A 156 -4.24 -15.75 -12.89
C ARG A 156 -4.10 -15.79 -14.40
N ARG A 157 -4.16 -14.63 -15.06
CA ARG A 157 -3.98 -14.52 -16.51
C ARG A 157 -2.61 -15.06 -16.95
N ALA A 158 -1.53 -14.67 -16.29
CA ALA A 158 -0.18 -15.14 -16.58
C ALA A 158 -0.09 -16.68 -16.45
N ARG A 159 -0.66 -17.25 -15.41
CA ARG A 159 -0.71 -18.72 -15.24
C ARG A 159 -1.54 -19.41 -16.34
N ASP A 160 -2.71 -18.87 -16.68
CA ASP A 160 -3.59 -19.44 -17.70
C ASP A 160 -2.95 -19.37 -19.10
N GLN A 161 -2.06 -18.38 -19.33
CA GLN A 161 -1.26 -18.23 -20.56
C GLN A 161 0.04 -19.05 -20.53
N GLY A 162 0.37 -19.69 -19.42
CA GLY A 162 1.61 -20.47 -19.26
C GLY A 162 2.86 -19.61 -19.23
N GLU A 163 2.75 -18.36 -18.81
CA GLU A 163 3.89 -17.44 -18.68
C GLU A 163 4.88 -17.92 -17.61
N VAL A 164 6.16 -17.74 -17.88
CA VAL A 164 7.23 -18.10 -16.94
C VAL A 164 7.40 -16.97 -15.93
N VAL A 165 7.41 -17.34 -14.65
CA VAL A 165 7.63 -16.38 -13.56
C VAL A 165 9.04 -15.78 -13.65
N THR A 166 9.10 -14.45 -13.68
CA THR A 166 10.34 -13.67 -13.75
C THR A 166 10.80 -13.29 -12.33
N TYR A 167 11.75 -14.04 -11.76
CA TYR A 167 12.23 -13.81 -10.38
C TYR A 167 13.27 -12.71 -10.24
N TYR A 168 13.82 -12.20 -11.32
CA TYR A 168 14.86 -11.16 -11.35
C TYR A 168 14.30 -9.77 -11.66
N ASP A 169 12.99 -9.62 -11.71
CA ASP A 169 12.32 -8.33 -11.85
C ASP A 169 12.53 -7.47 -10.60
N ASN A 170 12.61 -6.16 -10.75
CA ASN A 170 12.69 -5.22 -9.64
C ASN A 170 11.37 -5.13 -8.88
N HIS A 171 10.23 -5.45 -9.51
CA HIS A 171 8.93 -5.56 -8.84
C HIS A 171 8.78 -6.89 -8.09
N GLY A 172 7.93 -6.89 -7.07
CA GLY A 172 7.43 -8.10 -6.46
C GLY A 172 6.54 -8.88 -7.43
N LEU A 173 6.42 -10.20 -7.22
CA LEU A 173 5.46 -10.99 -7.97
C LEU A 173 4.04 -10.49 -7.74
N ASP A 174 3.16 -10.59 -8.73
CA ASP A 174 1.77 -10.11 -8.65
C ASP A 174 1.05 -10.60 -7.38
N LEU A 175 1.19 -11.89 -7.05
CA LEU A 175 0.65 -12.44 -5.79
C LEU A 175 1.27 -11.79 -4.54
N GLN A 176 2.58 -11.50 -4.55
CA GLN A 176 3.23 -10.83 -3.42
C GLN A 176 2.70 -9.42 -3.25
N ARG A 177 2.51 -8.67 -4.34
CA ARG A 177 1.93 -7.32 -4.32
C ARG A 177 0.49 -7.35 -3.82
N ALA A 178 -0.35 -8.29 -4.31
CA ALA A 178 -1.72 -8.47 -3.83
C ALA A 178 -1.78 -8.72 -2.32
N TYR A 179 -1.01 -9.71 -1.84
CA TYR A 179 -0.99 -10.06 -0.41
C TYR A 179 -0.37 -8.98 0.47
N ASN A 180 0.59 -8.20 -0.03
CA ASN A 180 1.14 -7.06 0.71
C ASN A 180 0.09 -5.97 0.92
N ILE A 181 -0.69 -5.62 -0.10
CA ILE A 181 -1.80 -4.66 0.03
C ILE A 181 -2.80 -5.15 1.08
N VAL A 182 -3.28 -6.40 0.94
CA VAL A 182 -4.24 -6.97 1.90
C VAL A 182 -3.69 -7.00 3.32
N CYS A 183 -2.43 -7.39 3.50
CA CYS A 183 -1.82 -7.43 4.81
C CYS A 183 -1.68 -6.03 5.44
N LEU A 184 -1.34 -4.99 4.67
CA LEU A 184 -1.33 -3.62 5.16
C LEU A 184 -2.75 -3.15 5.55
N MET A 185 -3.78 -3.54 4.80
CA MET A 185 -5.19 -3.26 5.15
C MET A 185 -5.56 -3.93 6.48
N VAL A 186 -5.32 -5.24 6.61
CA VAL A 186 -5.57 -6.01 7.85
C VAL A 186 -4.79 -5.44 9.03
N GLY A 187 -3.51 -5.08 8.81
CA GLY A 187 -2.67 -4.48 9.85
C GLY A 187 -3.14 -3.10 10.31
N SER A 188 -3.84 -2.36 9.45
CA SER A 188 -4.39 -1.04 9.78
C SER A 188 -5.69 -1.13 10.60
N ASP A 189 -6.52 -2.14 10.32
CA ASP A 189 -7.81 -2.39 10.99
C ASP A 189 -8.20 -3.86 10.77
N SER A 190 -7.81 -4.72 11.71
CA SER A 190 -8.00 -6.17 11.61
C SER A 190 -9.47 -6.59 11.65
N GLU A 191 -10.31 -5.86 12.41
CA GLU A 191 -11.74 -6.16 12.50
C GLU A 191 -12.44 -5.84 11.18
N ARG A 192 -12.16 -4.68 10.62
CA ARG A 192 -12.75 -4.22 9.36
C ARG A 192 -12.39 -5.08 8.17
N PHE A 193 -11.16 -5.58 8.10
CA PHE A 193 -10.64 -6.30 6.93
C PHE A 193 -10.50 -7.81 7.14
N ALA A 194 -11.09 -8.36 8.21
CA ALA A 194 -11.07 -9.81 8.50
C ALA A 194 -11.67 -10.64 7.35
N ASP A 195 -12.84 -10.22 6.84
CA ASP A 195 -13.51 -10.93 5.75
C ASP A 195 -12.66 -10.90 4.47
N LEU A 196 -12.06 -9.77 4.13
CA LEU A 196 -11.16 -9.64 3.00
C LEU A 196 -9.97 -10.61 3.12
N ALA A 197 -9.35 -10.68 4.30
CA ALA A 197 -8.23 -11.59 4.55
C ALA A 197 -8.61 -13.06 4.33
N ASN A 198 -9.81 -13.44 4.79
CA ASN A 198 -10.35 -14.79 4.62
C ASN A 198 -10.70 -15.08 3.15
N GLU A 199 -11.30 -14.13 2.43
CA GLU A 199 -11.61 -14.26 1.01
C GLU A 199 -10.37 -14.49 0.13
N VAL A 200 -9.22 -13.90 0.47
CA VAL A 200 -7.98 -14.15 -0.25
C VAL A 200 -7.15 -15.30 0.31
N ASN A 201 -7.70 -16.09 1.23
CA ASN A 201 -7.02 -17.20 1.90
C ASN A 201 -5.71 -16.79 2.61
N LEU A 202 -5.64 -15.58 3.18
CA LEU A 202 -4.51 -15.15 4.00
C LEU A 202 -4.50 -15.95 5.30
N PRO A 203 -3.45 -16.77 5.60
CA PRO A 203 -3.42 -17.60 6.80
C PRO A 203 -3.53 -16.77 8.08
N GLU A 204 -4.27 -17.27 9.09
CA GLU A 204 -4.51 -16.59 10.38
C GLU A 204 -3.22 -16.10 11.03
N GLN A 205 -2.19 -16.98 11.12
CA GLN A 205 -0.88 -16.60 11.64
C GLN A 205 -0.25 -15.43 10.88
N ARG A 206 -0.53 -15.31 9.56
CA ARG A 206 -0.05 -14.18 8.77
C ARG A 206 -0.89 -12.93 9.04
N GLN A 207 -2.21 -13.07 9.20
CA GLN A 207 -3.10 -11.96 9.58
C GLN A 207 -2.65 -11.31 10.89
N GLU A 208 -2.32 -12.12 11.92
CA GLU A 208 -1.82 -11.63 13.21
C GLU A 208 -0.53 -10.80 13.07
N SER A 209 0.34 -11.15 12.12
CA SER A 209 1.60 -10.43 11.90
C SER A 209 1.47 -9.17 11.05
N CYS A 210 0.36 -8.96 10.36
CA CYS A 210 0.15 -7.82 9.46
C CYS A 210 0.21 -6.46 10.19
N VAL A 211 -0.15 -6.42 11.47
CA VAL A 211 -0.03 -5.19 12.28
C VAL A 211 1.41 -4.66 12.34
N PHE A 212 2.40 -5.56 12.35
CA PHE A 212 3.81 -5.16 12.33
C PHE A 212 4.21 -4.60 10.96
N ASP A 213 3.74 -5.21 9.87
CA ASP A 213 4.03 -4.73 8.52
C ASP A 213 3.45 -3.33 8.29
N TYR A 214 2.17 -3.13 8.65
CA TYR A 214 1.52 -1.84 8.55
C TYR A 214 2.22 -0.78 9.41
N SER A 215 2.48 -1.10 10.69
CA SER A 215 3.13 -0.16 11.60
C SER A 215 4.52 0.23 11.12
N ASN A 216 5.30 -0.73 10.60
CA ASN A 216 6.63 -0.47 10.07
C ASN A 216 6.58 0.39 8.81
N ALA A 217 5.67 0.09 7.86
CA ALA A 217 5.51 0.88 6.66
C ALA A 217 5.08 2.32 6.97
N GLN A 218 4.03 2.49 7.79
CA GLN A 218 3.52 3.79 8.20
C GLN A 218 4.59 4.62 8.91
N TRP A 219 5.24 4.03 9.93
CA TRP A 219 6.26 4.71 10.72
C TRP A 219 7.49 5.08 9.88
N SER A 220 7.92 4.20 8.98
CA SER A 220 9.07 4.45 8.10
C SER A 220 8.80 5.63 7.17
N TRP A 221 7.65 5.63 6.49
CA TRP A 221 7.25 6.70 5.60
C TRP A 221 7.00 8.01 6.35
N GLU A 222 6.33 7.96 7.50
CA GLU A 222 6.14 9.16 8.33
C GLU A 222 7.48 9.76 8.75
N ARG A 223 8.41 8.93 9.19
CA ARG A 223 9.72 9.38 9.65
C ARG A 223 10.58 9.94 8.52
N ALA A 224 10.59 9.27 7.36
CA ALA A 224 11.31 9.74 6.19
C ALA A 224 10.77 11.08 5.68
N LEU A 225 9.45 11.24 5.65
CA LEU A 225 8.80 12.44 5.10
C LEU A 225 8.60 13.57 6.11
N LYS A 226 8.72 13.33 7.42
CA LYS A 226 8.53 14.34 8.47
C LYS A 226 9.36 15.61 8.25
N PRO A 227 10.66 15.56 7.88
CA PRO A 227 11.46 16.76 7.63
C PRO A 227 10.99 17.56 6.42
N HIS A 228 10.25 16.95 5.52
CA HIS A 228 9.80 17.48 4.23
C HIS A 228 8.32 17.89 4.24
N ARG A 229 7.64 17.78 5.39
CA ARG A 229 6.24 18.20 5.50
C ARG A 229 6.12 19.70 5.30
N ARG A 230 5.17 20.10 4.46
CA ARG A 230 4.90 21.52 4.18
C ARG A 230 4.19 22.16 5.39
N ALA A 231 4.74 23.26 5.88
CA ALA A 231 4.08 24.08 6.88
C ALA A 231 2.89 24.83 6.25
N PRO A 232 1.80 25.12 7.01
CA PRO A 232 0.61 25.80 6.46
C PRO A 232 0.90 27.12 5.76
N ALA A 233 1.85 27.92 6.27
CA ALA A 233 2.22 29.21 5.68
C ALA A 233 3.24 29.09 4.53
N GLN A 234 3.77 27.89 4.26
CA GLN A 234 4.77 27.69 3.20
C GLN A 234 4.09 27.58 1.84
N ALA A 235 4.67 28.22 0.82
CA ALA A 235 4.16 28.12 -0.54
C ALA A 235 4.15 26.66 -1.05
N ARG A 236 3.12 26.32 -1.81
CA ARG A 236 3.03 25.02 -2.49
C ARG A 236 4.05 24.98 -3.63
N THR A 237 4.69 23.84 -3.80
CA THR A 237 5.49 23.58 -5.01
C THR A 237 4.56 23.61 -6.23
N LYS A 238 5.05 24.16 -7.33
CA LYS A 238 4.29 24.19 -8.59
C LYS A 238 4.29 22.81 -9.24
N TYR A 239 3.19 22.48 -9.87
CA TYR A 239 3.09 21.29 -10.72
C TYR A 239 2.36 21.63 -12.01
N GLN A 240 2.45 20.73 -12.99
CA GLN A 240 1.74 20.82 -14.27
C GLN A 240 1.05 19.49 -14.55
N ILE A 241 -0.20 19.55 -15.03
CA ILE A 241 -0.90 18.39 -15.59
C ILE A 241 -0.94 18.54 -17.11
N VAL A 242 -0.49 17.51 -17.80
CA VAL A 242 -0.45 17.47 -19.26
C VAL A 242 -1.29 16.29 -19.75
N TYR A 243 -2.30 16.61 -20.53
CA TYR A 243 -3.09 15.61 -21.26
C TYR A 243 -2.58 15.57 -22.71
N GLY A 244 -1.79 14.56 -23.01
CA GLY A 244 -1.20 14.36 -24.33
C GLY A 244 -2.27 14.02 -25.38
N LYS A 245 -1.87 14.06 -26.64
CA LYS A 245 -2.75 13.72 -27.75
C LYS A 245 -3.29 12.29 -27.59
N VAL A 246 -4.59 12.15 -27.74
CA VAL A 246 -5.30 10.87 -27.63
C VAL A 246 -6.15 10.65 -28.89
N GLU A 247 -6.29 9.38 -29.29
CA GLU A 247 -7.11 8.98 -30.42
C GLU A 247 -7.84 7.67 -30.13
N GLY A 248 -9.02 7.53 -30.76
CA GLY A 248 -9.76 6.28 -30.79
C GLY A 248 -10.30 5.83 -29.42
N ARG A 249 -9.93 4.63 -28.96
CA ARG A 249 -10.49 4.06 -27.73
C ARG A 249 -10.04 4.79 -26.46
N PHE A 250 -8.90 5.45 -26.49
CA PHE A 250 -8.32 6.13 -25.34
C PHE A 250 -9.00 7.46 -25.00
N GLU A 251 -9.79 8.04 -25.91
CA GLU A 251 -10.57 9.26 -25.67
C GLU A 251 -11.51 9.13 -24.44
N LEU A 252 -12.03 7.91 -24.21
CA LEU A 252 -12.87 7.65 -23.04
C LEU A 252 -12.07 7.75 -21.72
N PHE A 253 -10.83 7.27 -21.72
CA PHE A 253 -9.98 7.34 -20.54
C PHE A 253 -9.55 8.77 -20.23
N GLU A 254 -9.21 9.56 -21.27
CA GLU A 254 -8.95 10.99 -21.08
C GLU A 254 -10.17 11.71 -20.51
N LYS A 255 -11.37 11.45 -21.07
CA LYS A 255 -12.62 12.04 -20.59
C LYS A 255 -12.88 11.69 -19.13
N VAL A 256 -12.73 10.42 -18.75
CA VAL A 256 -12.88 9.97 -17.35
C VAL A 256 -11.84 10.62 -16.44
N ALA A 257 -10.56 10.66 -16.84
CA ALA A 257 -9.49 11.28 -16.06
C ALA A 257 -9.76 12.76 -15.81
N ARG A 258 -10.20 13.51 -16.83
CA ARG A 258 -10.54 14.94 -16.70
C ARG A 258 -11.75 15.17 -15.78
N ILE A 259 -12.82 14.37 -15.91
CA ILE A 259 -14.02 14.52 -15.08
C ILE A 259 -13.71 14.18 -13.63
N THR A 260 -13.00 13.09 -13.38
CA THR A 260 -12.62 12.68 -12.02
C THR A 260 -11.57 13.60 -11.43
N GLY A 261 -10.69 14.18 -12.25
CA GLY A 261 -9.56 14.98 -11.82
C GLY A 261 -8.53 14.16 -11.06
N VAL A 262 -8.38 12.87 -11.38
CA VAL A 262 -7.54 11.95 -10.61
C VAL A 262 -6.06 12.37 -10.61
N LEU A 263 -5.55 12.92 -11.71
CA LEU A 263 -4.17 13.41 -11.81
C LEU A 263 -3.97 14.65 -10.92
N GLU A 264 -4.88 15.62 -11.04
CA GLU A 264 -4.85 16.88 -10.26
C GLU A 264 -4.93 16.60 -8.76
N ARG A 265 -5.77 15.64 -8.36
CA ARG A 265 -5.94 15.27 -6.95
C ARG A 265 -4.70 14.67 -6.33
N VAL A 266 -3.99 13.80 -7.08
CA VAL A 266 -2.71 13.27 -6.61
C VAL A 266 -1.67 14.38 -6.53
N ALA A 267 -1.53 15.20 -7.56
CA ALA A 267 -0.60 16.33 -7.54
C ALA A 267 -0.88 17.30 -6.40
N ASP A 268 -2.14 17.70 -6.22
CA ASP A 268 -2.58 18.55 -5.10
C ASP A 268 -2.22 17.94 -3.74
N ARG A 269 -2.49 16.65 -3.56
CA ARG A 269 -2.16 15.94 -2.32
C ARG A 269 -0.66 15.99 -2.05
N MET A 270 0.15 15.73 -3.05
CA MET A 270 1.61 15.73 -2.92
C MET A 270 2.16 17.09 -2.53
N VAL A 271 1.72 18.18 -3.18
CA VAL A 271 2.20 19.53 -2.86
C VAL A 271 1.54 20.16 -1.63
N ASP A 272 0.39 19.65 -1.19
CA ASP A 272 -0.23 20.06 0.07
C ASP A 272 0.51 19.46 1.29
N LEU A 273 1.01 18.25 1.15
CA LEU A 273 1.67 17.54 2.25
C LEU A 273 3.17 17.81 2.31
N TYR A 274 3.83 17.91 1.16
CA TYR A 274 5.29 17.88 1.09
C TYR A 274 5.87 19.07 0.32
N VAL A 275 7.09 19.46 0.72
CA VAL A 275 7.89 20.46 0.01
C VAL A 275 8.82 19.73 -0.95
N TRP A 276 8.50 19.78 -2.23
CA TRP A 276 9.37 19.27 -3.28
C TRP A 276 10.48 20.27 -3.58
N LYS A 277 11.68 19.80 -3.88
CA LYS A 277 12.82 20.66 -4.24
C LYS A 277 12.65 21.31 -5.59
N LYS A 278 11.96 20.62 -6.51
CA LYS A 278 11.69 21.11 -7.87
C LYS A 278 10.20 21.00 -8.22
N PRO A 279 9.69 21.85 -9.12
CA PRO A 279 8.42 21.61 -9.77
C PRO A 279 8.39 20.27 -10.49
N PHE A 280 7.21 19.63 -10.57
CA PHE A 280 7.04 18.37 -11.30
C PHE A 280 5.84 18.44 -12.25
N ALA A 281 5.73 17.45 -13.12
CA ALA A 281 4.56 17.28 -13.98
C ALA A 281 3.95 15.87 -13.81
N ILE A 282 2.66 15.75 -14.13
CA ILE A 282 2.00 14.48 -14.41
C ILE A 282 1.48 14.55 -15.83
N GLU A 283 1.95 13.63 -16.66
CA GLU A 283 1.64 13.58 -18.09
C GLU A 283 0.89 12.28 -18.42
N LEU A 284 -0.33 12.42 -18.95
CA LEU A 284 -1.12 11.30 -19.47
C LEU A 284 -0.98 11.27 -20.99
N GLN A 285 -0.41 10.21 -21.54
CA GLN A 285 -0.07 10.11 -22.96
C GLN A 285 -0.22 8.70 -23.51
N THR A 286 -0.16 8.55 -24.84
CA THR A 286 -0.01 7.27 -25.52
C THR A 286 1.45 6.86 -25.52
N CYS A 287 1.77 5.66 -25.03
CA CYS A 287 3.15 5.14 -24.91
C CYS A 287 3.40 3.93 -25.85
N GLY A 288 2.35 3.29 -26.35
CA GLY A 288 2.43 2.04 -27.13
C GLY A 288 2.40 0.78 -26.27
N THR A 289 2.67 0.89 -24.96
CA THR A 289 2.60 -0.21 -23.98
C THR A 289 1.97 0.26 -22.67
N PRO A 290 1.28 -0.62 -21.90
CA PRO A 290 0.79 -0.25 -20.57
C PRO A 290 1.95 0.10 -19.63
N GLY A 291 1.79 1.17 -18.83
CA GLY A 291 2.78 1.54 -17.82
C GLY A 291 2.51 2.89 -17.17
N ALA A 292 3.15 3.10 -16.05
CA ALA A 292 3.35 4.39 -15.40
C ALA A 292 4.81 4.44 -14.93
N ASN A 293 5.43 5.62 -14.96
CA ASN A 293 6.84 5.75 -14.58
C ASN A 293 7.13 7.16 -14.05
N TRP A 294 7.90 7.24 -12.97
CA TRP A 294 8.63 8.45 -12.64
C TRP A 294 9.85 8.61 -13.56
N VAL A 295 9.91 9.70 -14.31
CA VAL A 295 11.01 10.02 -15.23
C VAL A 295 11.89 11.08 -14.57
N GLU A 296 12.96 10.64 -13.90
CA GLU A 296 13.81 11.50 -13.07
C GLU A 296 14.43 12.68 -13.82
N PRO A 297 15.02 12.53 -15.02
CA PRO A 297 15.62 13.67 -15.74
C PRO A 297 14.61 14.78 -16.02
N ASP A 298 13.38 14.42 -16.34
CA ASP A 298 12.31 15.35 -16.71
C ASP A 298 11.47 15.80 -15.50
N HIS A 299 11.70 15.20 -14.33
CA HIS A 299 10.98 15.46 -13.09
C HIS A 299 9.46 15.34 -13.28
N LYS A 300 9.02 14.23 -13.85
CA LYS A 300 7.60 14.00 -14.17
C LYS A 300 7.17 12.55 -13.98
N ILE A 301 5.88 12.38 -13.69
CA ILE A 301 5.19 11.09 -13.81
C ILE A 301 4.62 11.01 -15.22
N VAL A 302 4.92 9.93 -15.92
CA VAL A 302 4.28 9.58 -17.20
C VAL A 302 3.32 8.44 -16.94
N LEU A 303 2.04 8.66 -17.24
CA LEU A 303 0.99 7.66 -17.18
C LEU A 303 0.50 7.36 -18.61
N CYS A 304 0.54 6.10 -18.98
CA CYS A 304 0.14 5.68 -20.32
C CYS A 304 -1.37 5.40 -20.38
N TYR A 305 -2.05 5.87 -21.44
CA TYR A 305 -3.47 5.52 -21.67
C TYR A 305 -3.69 4.01 -21.74
N GLU A 306 -2.70 3.28 -22.24
CA GLU A 306 -2.69 1.82 -22.32
C GLU A 306 -2.82 1.16 -20.95
N LEU A 307 -2.29 1.76 -19.87
CA LEU A 307 -2.43 1.23 -18.52
C LEU A 307 -3.90 1.29 -18.06
N ALA A 308 -4.60 2.38 -18.34
CA ALA A 308 -6.03 2.47 -18.01
C ALA A 308 -6.86 1.46 -18.84
N ASP A 309 -6.49 1.24 -20.10
CA ASP A 309 -7.11 0.19 -20.93
C ASP A 309 -6.82 -1.21 -20.36
N GLU A 310 -5.60 -1.46 -19.92
CA GLU A 310 -5.22 -2.73 -19.30
C GLU A 310 -6.08 -3.05 -18.08
N PHE A 311 -6.31 -2.10 -17.19
CA PHE A 311 -7.21 -2.31 -16.05
C PHE A 311 -8.65 -2.62 -16.48
N VAL A 312 -9.13 -2.00 -17.55
CA VAL A 312 -10.45 -2.34 -18.13
C VAL A 312 -10.45 -3.77 -18.69
N GLN A 313 -9.37 -4.21 -19.34
CA GLN A 313 -9.27 -5.59 -19.83
C GLN A 313 -9.21 -6.60 -18.69
N LEU A 314 -8.43 -6.33 -17.63
CA LEU A 314 -8.41 -7.17 -16.44
C LEU A 314 -9.80 -7.29 -15.80
N TYR A 315 -10.52 -6.18 -15.67
CA TYR A 315 -11.90 -6.23 -15.16
C TYR A 315 -12.83 -7.07 -16.04
N LYS A 316 -12.72 -6.94 -17.36
CA LYS A 316 -13.54 -7.74 -18.28
C LYS A 316 -13.26 -9.23 -18.21
N LEU A 317 -12.01 -9.63 -17.92
CA LEU A 317 -11.64 -11.02 -17.79
C LEU A 317 -12.24 -11.64 -16.53
N HIS A 318 -11.98 -11.07 -15.35
CA HIS A 318 -12.29 -11.67 -14.07
C HIS A 318 -12.76 -10.66 -13.01
N GLY A 319 -13.04 -9.42 -13.37
CA GLY A 319 -13.37 -8.36 -12.42
C GLY A 319 -14.65 -8.61 -11.60
N GLU A 320 -15.58 -9.39 -12.10
CA GLU A 320 -16.83 -9.75 -11.41
C GLU A 320 -16.71 -11.03 -10.58
N GLU A 321 -15.61 -11.77 -10.72
CA GLU A 321 -15.38 -12.97 -9.92
C GLU A 321 -15.09 -12.62 -8.46
N PRO A 322 -15.50 -13.49 -7.50
CA PRO A 322 -15.13 -13.32 -6.10
C PRO A 322 -13.62 -13.51 -5.91
N LEU A 323 -13.04 -12.84 -4.91
CA LEU A 323 -11.61 -12.94 -4.60
C LEU A 323 -11.18 -14.39 -4.29
N THR A 324 -12.06 -15.18 -3.68
CA THR A 324 -11.83 -16.59 -3.37
C THR A 324 -11.49 -17.44 -4.59
N SER A 325 -12.04 -17.11 -5.78
CA SER A 325 -11.75 -17.84 -7.02
C SER A 325 -10.43 -17.42 -7.66
N LEU A 326 -9.96 -16.23 -7.38
CA LEU A 326 -8.72 -15.66 -7.92
C LEU A 326 -7.50 -16.04 -7.05
N SER A 327 -7.73 -16.22 -5.76
CA SER A 327 -6.68 -16.49 -4.78
C SER A 327 -6.22 -17.93 -4.83
N PRO A 328 -4.92 -18.21 -4.63
CA PRO A 328 -4.44 -19.58 -4.49
C PRO A 328 -5.17 -20.31 -3.35
N PRO A 329 -5.41 -21.64 -3.46
CA PRO A 329 -6.05 -22.40 -2.40
C PRO A 329 -5.24 -22.33 -1.11
N ALA A 330 -5.95 -22.25 0.04
CA ALA A 330 -5.32 -22.29 1.36
C ALA A 330 -4.47 -23.56 1.49
N GLY A 331 -3.20 -23.42 1.89
CA GLY A 331 -2.30 -24.55 2.09
C GLY A 331 -1.49 -24.99 0.87
N SER A 332 -1.52 -24.28 -0.26
CA SER A 332 -0.52 -24.43 -1.29
C SER A 332 0.87 -24.14 -0.67
N ARG A 333 1.66 -25.20 -0.41
CA ARG A 333 2.97 -25.08 0.25
C ARG A 333 3.92 -24.29 -0.65
N LEU A 334 4.05 -23.00 -0.39
CA LEU A 334 5.32 -22.33 -0.68
C LEU A 334 6.39 -23.00 0.20
N GLY A 335 7.44 -23.48 -0.42
CA GLY A 335 8.46 -24.37 0.11
C GLY A 335 8.85 -24.20 1.57
N ALA A 336 9.40 -25.28 2.15
CA ALA A 336 9.82 -25.36 3.54
C ALA A 336 10.57 -24.09 3.97
N ARG A 337 10.01 -23.37 4.94
CA ARG A 337 10.67 -22.19 5.52
C ARG A 337 11.94 -22.62 6.24
N LEU A 338 13.09 -22.20 5.75
CA LEU A 338 14.26 -22.07 6.61
C LEU A 338 13.96 -20.99 7.64
N SER A 339 13.64 -21.40 8.87
CA SER A 339 13.54 -20.47 10.00
C SER A 339 14.97 -20.08 10.37
N LEU A 340 15.42 -18.93 9.94
CA LEU A 340 16.56 -18.26 10.54
C LEU A 340 16.10 -17.68 11.87
N ARG A 341 16.54 -18.31 12.97
CA ARG A 341 16.40 -17.75 14.33
C ARG A 341 17.56 -16.80 14.60
#